data_dd1bf480865071a3f268c19569b5812a
#
_entry.id   dd1bf480865071a3f268c19569b5812a
#
_cell.length_a   1.000
_cell.length_b   1.000
_cell.length_c   1.000
_cell.angle_alpha   90.00
_cell.angle_beta   90.00
_cell.angle_gamma   90.00
#
_symmetry.space_group_name_H-M   'P 1'
#
loop_
_entity.id
_entity.type
_entity.pdbx_description
1 polymer ?
#
loop_
_entity_poly.entity_id
_entity_poly.type
_entity_poly.pdbx_seq_one_letter_code
_entity_poly.pdbx_strand_id
1 'polypeptide(L)'
;MSRIRLILIPPSAALPASCLTLDAQGVVLTRGVLELGSGCAPEPMRNVAVVPGADVLVRWLELPSGSPAQMAATALHLLRDDLAAPSDRLTAVLGTVPTSGRRLVAVAGRSLLQTWSDYLAGFGLRADVMIPDSLILPEPEEKGVLTAALFGADLALRGRELALSVQPDLAEAVAAGRAVKRIERTDEVERLLAAAALNPPINLLAGGGRRVEADRRGWKRAAALAAALIVSPLILTLAAAGHDEWRARDTENRAEAAARRAFPDIAPGADAVAEATRRLSAAPSGGAAAAAAALFAAVESVEGAELDSLTVDEAGVRATVTYAAYQDLDALQQAMAARGMSLTDDSTVDDQGKVVSEVRVGGAG
;
A
#
# COMPACT_ATOMS: atom_id res chain seq x y z
N MET A 1 -15.34 -30.47 -11.14
CA MET A 1 -14.80 -31.29 -10.03
C MET A 1 -13.30 -31.13 -10.04
N SER A 2 -12.70 -30.57 -8.99
CA SER A 2 -11.26 -30.28 -8.99
C SER A 2 -10.47 -31.55 -8.68
N ARG A 3 -9.67 -32.01 -9.64
CA ARG A 3 -8.69 -33.08 -9.44
C ARG A 3 -7.55 -32.58 -8.54
N ILE A 4 -6.89 -33.52 -7.86
CA ILE A 4 -5.71 -33.24 -7.02
C ILE A 4 -4.51 -33.98 -7.64
N ARG A 5 -3.41 -33.26 -7.81
CA ARG A 5 -2.12 -33.85 -8.11
C ARG A 5 -1.31 -33.92 -6.82
N LEU A 6 -1.00 -35.10 -6.37
CA LEU A 6 -0.15 -35.34 -5.22
C LEU A 6 1.25 -35.71 -5.73
N ILE A 7 2.27 -35.02 -5.23
CA ILE A 7 3.65 -35.14 -5.69
C ILE A 7 4.52 -35.48 -4.48
N LEU A 8 5.26 -36.57 -4.54
CA LEU A 8 6.25 -36.92 -3.52
C LEU A 8 7.58 -36.32 -3.92
N ILE A 9 8.02 -35.31 -3.18
CA ILE A 9 9.32 -34.68 -3.42
C ILE A 9 10.42 -35.60 -2.93
N PRO A 10 11.39 -35.95 -3.78
CA PRO A 10 12.50 -36.81 -3.38
C PRO A 10 13.46 -36.05 -2.46
N PRO A 11 14.33 -36.77 -1.68
CA PRO A 11 15.32 -36.14 -0.81
C PRO A 11 16.44 -35.41 -1.60
N SER A 12 16.58 -35.69 -2.88
CA SER A 12 17.52 -35.00 -3.76
C SER A 12 16.83 -34.47 -4.99
N ALA A 13 17.09 -33.20 -5.33
CA ALA A 13 16.56 -32.57 -6.54
C ALA A 13 17.05 -33.20 -7.85
N ALA A 14 18.02 -34.08 -7.78
CA ALA A 14 18.52 -34.84 -8.96
C ALA A 14 17.65 -36.09 -9.27
N LEU A 15 16.72 -36.43 -8.42
CA LEU A 15 15.83 -37.58 -8.58
C LEU A 15 14.46 -37.17 -9.15
N PRO A 16 13.81 -38.02 -9.94
CA PRO A 16 12.46 -37.79 -10.41
C PRO A 16 11.44 -37.87 -9.25
N ALA A 17 10.31 -37.19 -9.38
CA ALA A 17 9.24 -37.21 -8.37
C ALA A 17 8.11 -38.17 -8.76
N SER A 18 7.71 -39.06 -7.84
CA SER A 18 6.51 -39.83 -8.01
C SER A 18 5.27 -38.94 -7.87
N CYS A 19 4.26 -39.16 -8.69
CA CYS A 19 3.02 -38.41 -8.60
C CYS A 19 1.76 -39.31 -8.75
N LEU A 20 0.71 -38.90 -8.04
CA LEU A 20 -0.61 -39.51 -8.11
C LEU A 20 -1.61 -38.44 -8.55
N THR A 21 -2.50 -38.78 -9.46
CA THR A 21 -3.67 -37.96 -9.74
C THR A 21 -4.88 -38.55 -9.03
N LEU A 22 -5.57 -37.74 -8.24
CA LEU A 22 -6.72 -38.13 -7.45
C LEU A 22 -7.99 -37.43 -7.98
N ASP A 23 -9.14 -38.05 -7.83
CA ASP A 23 -10.41 -37.37 -7.98
C ASP A 23 -10.77 -36.55 -6.73
N ALA A 24 -11.95 -35.94 -6.74
CA ALA A 24 -12.44 -35.15 -5.62
C ALA A 24 -12.76 -35.96 -4.36
N GLN A 25 -12.86 -37.26 -4.47
CA GLN A 25 -13.12 -38.24 -3.40
C GLN A 25 -11.83 -38.88 -2.87
N GLY A 26 -10.70 -38.64 -3.52
CA GLY A 26 -9.40 -39.20 -3.15
C GLY A 26 -9.12 -40.55 -3.80
N VAL A 27 -9.88 -40.95 -4.80
CA VAL A 27 -9.61 -42.18 -5.55
C VAL A 27 -8.43 -41.92 -6.50
N VAL A 28 -7.45 -42.81 -6.51
CA VAL A 28 -6.28 -42.71 -7.39
C VAL A 28 -6.72 -43.00 -8.83
N LEU A 29 -6.63 -42.03 -9.70
CA LEU A 29 -6.94 -42.14 -11.12
C LEU A 29 -5.74 -42.57 -11.94
N THR A 30 -4.57 -41.95 -11.69
CA THR A 30 -3.32 -42.28 -12.40
C THR A 30 -2.14 -42.25 -11.48
N ARG A 31 -1.12 -43.04 -11.83
CA ARG A 31 0.22 -43.01 -11.21
C ARG A 31 1.22 -42.61 -12.27
N GLY A 32 2.19 -41.80 -11.90
CA GLY A 32 3.19 -41.33 -12.81
C GLY A 32 4.48 -40.92 -12.12
N VAL A 33 5.45 -40.58 -12.92
CA VAL A 33 6.74 -40.03 -12.49
C VAL A 33 6.97 -38.74 -13.27
N LEU A 34 7.38 -37.72 -12.59
CA LEU A 34 7.80 -36.45 -13.19
C LEU A 34 9.29 -36.53 -13.48
N GLU A 35 9.62 -36.70 -14.75
CA GLU A 35 11.01 -36.76 -15.21
C GLU A 35 11.62 -35.37 -15.28
N LEU A 36 12.87 -35.23 -14.83
CA LEU A 36 13.59 -33.97 -14.88
C LEU A 36 13.73 -33.48 -16.32
N GLY A 37 13.42 -32.19 -16.52
CA GLY A 37 13.42 -31.54 -17.83
C GLY A 37 12.16 -31.78 -18.68
N SER A 38 11.22 -32.63 -18.23
CA SER A 38 9.91 -32.76 -18.87
C SER A 38 8.92 -31.82 -18.20
N GLY A 39 8.36 -30.87 -18.97
CA GLY A 39 7.27 -30.03 -18.49
C GLY A 39 6.00 -30.86 -18.24
N CYS A 40 5.27 -30.53 -17.19
CA CYS A 40 3.95 -31.09 -16.95
C CYS A 40 2.88 -30.23 -17.66
N ALA A 41 1.92 -30.88 -18.32
CA ALA A 41 0.82 -30.14 -18.94
C ALA A 41 0.10 -29.27 -17.88
N PRO A 42 -0.19 -27.99 -18.16
CA PRO A 42 -0.88 -27.10 -17.26
C PRO A 42 -2.36 -27.46 -17.18
N GLU A 43 -2.70 -28.48 -16.40
CA GLU A 43 -4.09 -28.79 -16.06
C GLU A 43 -4.47 -28.06 -14.78
N PRO A 44 -5.70 -27.51 -14.68
CA PRO A 44 -6.18 -26.83 -13.48
C PRO A 44 -6.49 -27.86 -12.38
N MET A 45 -5.44 -28.30 -11.68
CA MET A 45 -5.52 -29.21 -10.53
C MET A 45 -4.93 -28.55 -9.29
N ARG A 46 -5.40 -28.97 -8.12
CA ARG A 46 -4.76 -28.62 -6.85
C ARG A 46 -3.50 -29.47 -6.67
N ASN A 47 -2.36 -28.84 -6.50
CA ASN A 47 -1.09 -29.52 -6.32
C ASN A 47 -0.76 -29.63 -4.83
N VAL A 48 -0.65 -30.85 -4.34
CA VAL A 48 -0.25 -31.17 -2.97
C VAL A 48 1.12 -31.86 -3.02
N ALA A 49 2.10 -31.24 -2.40
CA ALA A 49 3.46 -31.79 -2.31
C ALA A 49 3.67 -32.47 -0.94
N VAL A 50 4.13 -33.70 -0.97
CA VAL A 50 4.65 -34.41 0.20
C VAL A 50 6.15 -34.22 0.21
N VAL A 51 6.68 -33.65 1.29
CA VAL A 51 8.09 -33.30 1.42
C VAL A 51 8.78 -34.24 2.41
N PRO A 52 10.12 -34.45 2.29
CA PRO A 52 10.88 -35.28 3.24
C PRO A 52 10.70 -34.77 4.68
N GLY A 53 10.17 -35.62 5.54
CA GLY A 53 9.91 -35.27 6.94
C GLY A 53 11.19 -35.21 7.79
N ALA A 54 12.29 -35.79 7.32
CA ALA A 54 13.60 -35.68 7.96
C ALA A 54 14.09 -34.23 8.08
N ASP A 55 13.65 -33.38 7.15
CA ASP A 55 14.00 -31.96 7.08
C ASP A 55 13.00 -31.04 7.80
N VAL A 56 11.97 -31.60 8.45
CA VAL A 56 10.90 -30.84 9.10
C VAL A 56 10.80 -31.24 10.57
N LEU A 57 11.05 -30.29 11.47
CA LEU A 57 10.84 -30.53 12.90
C LEU A 57 9.35 -30.44 13.21
N VAL A 58 8.78 -31.50 13.73
CA VAL A 58 7.36 -31.56 14.16
C VAL A 58 7.29 -31.74 15.67
N ARG A 59 6.53 -30.89 16.36
CA ARG A 59 6.34 -30.89 17.81
C ARG A 59 4.89 -30.53 18.19
N TRP A 60 4.48 -30.95 19.36
CA TRP A 60 3.22 -30.55 20.00
C TRP A 60 3.54 -29.64 21.18
N LEU A 61 3.10 -28.39 21.13
CA LEU A 61 3.41 -27.37 22.13
C LEU A 61 2.14 -26.80 22.75
N GLU A 62 2.22 -26.46 24.01
CA GLU A 62 1.26 -25.60 24.68
C GLU A 62 1.61 -24.15 24.32
N LEU A 63 0.74 -23.50 23.56
CA LEU A 63 0.95 -22.13 23.11
C LEU A 63 -0.08 -21.22 23.75
N PRO A 64 0.32 -20.01 24.19
CA PRO A 64 -0.62 -19.02 24.68
C PRO A 64 -1.59 -18.60 23.57
N SER A 65 -2.77 -18.15 23.95
CA SER A 65 -3.73 -17.58 22.99
C SER A 65 -3.16 -16.32 22.36
N GLY A 66 -3.32 -16.18 21.05
CA GLY A 66 -2.79 -15.05 20.30
C GLY A 66 -3.06 -15.16 18.81
N SER A 67 -2.57 -14.21 18.05
CA SER A 67 -2.61 -14.30 16.58
C SER A 67 -1.73 -15.45 16.06
N PRO A 68 -2.02 -16.04 14.90
CA PRO A 68 -1.18 -17.09 14.32
C PRO A 68 0.30 -16.71 14.22
N ALA A 69 0.59 -15.45 13.89
CA ALA A 69 1.97 -14.96 13.81
C ALA A 69 2.66 -14.89 15.17
N GLN A 70 1.96 -14.45 16.21
CA GLN A 70 2.49 -14.43 17.59
C GLN A 70 2.74 -15.85 18.09
N MET A 71 1.80 -16.76 17.90
CA MET A 71 1.96 -18.16 18.28
C MET A 71 3.11 -18.84 17.55
N ALA A 72 3.30 -18.57 16.26
CA ALA A 72 4.44 -19.09 15.48
C ALA A 72 5.77 -18.55 16.00
N ALA A 73 5.85 -17.26 16.33
CA ALA A 73 7.04 -16.68 16.95
C ALA A 73 7.34 -17.28 18.34
N THR A 74 6.30 -17.46 19.15
CA THR A 74 6.42 -18.14 20.46
C THR A 74 6.89 -19.58 20.29
N ALA A 75 6.37 -20.33 19.33
CA ALA A 75 6.81 -21.69 19.04
C ALA A 75 8.29 -21.75 18.68
N LEU A 76 8.78 -20.86 17.79
CA LEU A 76 10.21 -20.76 17.45
C LEU A 76 11.08 -20.41 18.68
N HIS A 77 10.57 -19.56 19.56
CA HIS A 77 11.28 -19.22 20.79
C HIS A 77 11.37 -20.41 21.76
N LEU A 78 10.28 -21.14 21.95
CA LEU A 78 10.25 -22.33 22.80
C LEU A 78 11.13 -23.46 22.27
N LEU A 79 11.24 -23.59 20.97
CA LEU A 79 12.03 -24.64 20.31
C LEU A 79 13.48 -24.24 20.05
N ARG A 80 13.93 -23.04 20.39
CA ARG A 80 15.22 -22.48 19.99
C ARG A 80 16.41 -23.42 20.26
N ASP A 81 16.36 -24.18 21.37
CA ASP A 81 17.43 -25.07 21.79
C ASP A 81 17.41 -26.41 21.00
N ASP A 82 16.27 -26.75 20.36
CA ASP A 82 16.09 -27.90 19.48
C ASP A 82 16.37 -27.57 17.99
N LEU A 83 16.55 -26.27 17.66
CA LEU A 83 16.70 -25.82 16.29
C LEU A 83 18.17 -25.80 15.86
N ALA A 84 18.45 -26.38 14.69
CA ALA A 84 19.79 -26.39 14.10
C ALA A 84 20.18 -25.07 13.42
N ALA A 85 19.24 -24.12 13.29
CA ALA A 85 19.46 -22.84 12.59
C ALA A 85 18.79 -21.68 13.35
N PRO A 86 19.27 -20.43 13.15
CA PRO A 86 18.66 -19.25 13.75
C PRO A 86 17.20 -19.09 13.32
N SER A 87 16.37 -18.60 14.24
CA SER A 87 14.91 -18.49 14.05
C SER A 87 14.48 -17.59 12.87
N ASP A 88 15.31 -16.62 12.48
CA ASP A 88 15.10 -15.74 11.32
C ASP A 88 15.19 -16.48 9.98
N ARG A 89 15.88 -17.63 9.94
CA ARG A 89 15.98 -18.50 8.74
C ARG A 89 14.90 -19.59 8.72
N LEU A 90 14.11 -19.70 9.76
CA LEU A 90 13.10 -20.73 9.92
C LEU A 90 11.68 -20.16 9.75
N THR A 91 10.75 -21.06 9.48
CA THR A 91 9.32 -20.80 9.43
C THR A 91 8.61 -21.82 10.30
N ALA A 92 7.81 -21.36 11.25
CA ALA A 92 6.92 -22.20 12.02
C ALA A 92 5.49 -22.11 11.49
N VAL A 93 4.85 -23.24 11.34
CA VAL A 93 3.46 -23.38 10.94
C VAL A 93 2.68 -24.11 12.00
N LEU A 94 1.46 -23.65 12.24
CA LEU A 94 0.56 -24.20 13.24
C LEU A 94 -0.49 -25.07 12.57
N GLY A 95 -0.67 -26.28 13.09
CA GLY A 95 -1.78 -27.15 12.72
C GLY A 95 -3.09 -26.71 13.38
N THR A 96 -4.14 -27.48 13.15
CA THR A 96 -5.43 -27.32 13.82
C THR A 96 -5.30 -27.48 15.32
N VAL A 97 -6.18 -26.84 16.08
CA VAL A 97 -6.20 -26.97 17.54
C VAL A 97 -6.81 -28.29 17.93
N PRO A 98 -6.06 -29.22 18.56
CA PRO A 98 -6.64 -30.44 19.06
C PRO A 98 -7.39 -30.19 20.37
N THR A 99 -8.28 -31.12 20.72
CA THR A 99 -9.03 -31.10 21.99
C THR A 99 -8.11 -31.23 23.22
N SER A 100 -6.85 -31.70 23.03
CA SER A 100 -5.85 -31.91 24.09
C SER A 100 -5.15 -30.67 24.59
N GLY A 101 -5.38 -29.49 23.96
CA GLY A 101 -4.72 -28.24 24.33
C GLY A 101 -3.30 -28.05 23.78
N ARG A 102 -2.59 -29.12 23.37
CA ARG A 102 -1.27 -29.04 22.76
C ARG A 102 -1.40 -28.96 21.23
N ARG A 103 -0.82 -27.90 20.67
CA ARG A 103 -0.95 -27.61 19.25
C ARG A 103 0.19 -28.21 18.44
N LEU A 104 -0.13 -28.82 17.32
CA LEU A 104 0.85 -29.26 16.33
C LEU A 104 1.58 -28.04 15.76
N VAL A 105 2.91 -28.09 15.77
CA VAL A 105 3.81 -27.11 15.17
C VAL A 105 4.77 -27.84 14.25
N ALA A 106 4.91 -27.36 13.03
CA ALA A 106 5.97 -27.81 12.12
C ALA A 106 6.91 -26.66 11.81
N VAL A 107 8.20 -26.91 11.89
CA VAL A 107 9.26 -25.93 11.62
C VAL A 107 10.13 -26.43 10.47
N ALA A 108 10.33 -25.59 9.46
CA ALA A 108 11.18 -25.87 8.33
C ALA A 108 12.05 -24.66 7.96
N GLY A 109 13.18 -24.90 7.32
CA GLY A 109 14.05 -23.86 6.77
C GLY A 109 13.38 -23.11 5.61
N ARG A 110 13.45 -21.78 5.61
CA ARG A 110 12.91 -20.97 4.50
C ARG A 110 13.58 -21.26 3.18
N SER A 111 14.90 -21.46 3.19
CA SER A 111 15.66 -21.87 2.01
C SER A 111 15.22 -23.23 1.47
N LEU A 112 14.90 -24.15 2.36
CA LEU A 112 14.45 -25.49 1.99
C LEU A 112 13.05 -25.45 1.35
N LEU A 113 12.12 -24.69 1.91
CA LEU A 113 10.81 -24.45 1.29
C LEU A 113 10.95 -23.84 -0.10
N GLN A 114 11.91 -22.94 -0.28
CA GLN A 114 12.21 -22.36 -1.59
C GLN A 114 12.79 -23.43 -2.56
N THR A 115 13.75 -24.24 -2.10
CA THR A 115 14.33 -25.32 -2.91
C THR A 115 13.26 -26.29 -3.40
N TRP A 116 12.32 -26.72 -2.55
CA TRP A 116 11.21 -27.57 -2.97
C TRP A 116 10.25 -26.86 -3.94
N SER A 117 10.04 -25.57 -3.74
CA SER A 117 9.21 -24.78 -4.67
C SER A 117 9.87 -24.63 -6.04
N ASP A 118 11.18 -24.40 -6.07
CA ASP A 118 11.98 -24.29 -7.29
C ASP A 118 12.07 -25.65 -8.03
N TYR A 119 12.18 -26.75 -7.28
CA TYR A 119 12.11 -28.09 -7.84
C TYR A 119 10.80 -28.34 -8.59
N LEU A 120 9.65 -27.99 -7.97
CA LEU A 120 8.35 -28.11 -8.62
C LEU A 120 8.19 -27.14 -9.80
N ALA A 121 8.76 -25.93 -9.69
CA ALA A 121 8.74 -24.94 -10.77
C ALA A 121 9.51 -25.44 -12.00
N GLY A 122 10.54 -26.28 -11.83
CA GLY A 122 11.23 -26.96 -12.91
C GLY A 122 10.33 -27.85 -13.78
N PHE A 123 9.21 -28.33 -13.26
CA PHE A 123 8.15 -29.05 -14.00
C PHE A 123 7.01 -28.13 -14.48
N GLY A 124 7.09 -26.81 -14.25
CA GLY A 124 6.00 -25.87 -14.49
C GLY A 124 4.87 -25.98 -13.46
N LEU A 125 5.14 -26.58 -12.28
CA LEU A 125 4.17 -26.80 -11.23
C LEU A 125 4.41 -25.84 -10.05
N ARG A 126 3.32 -25.55 -9.32
CA ARG A 126 3.36 -24.82 -8.06
C ARG A 126 2.55 -25.60 -7.03
N ALA A 127 3.12 -25.81 -5.85
CA ALA A 127 2.35 -26.43 -4.76
C ALA A 127 1.36 -25.43 -4.14
N ASP A 128 0.14 -25.87 -3.90
CA ASP A 128 -0.87 -25.19 -3.09
C ASP A 128 -0.72 -25.57 -1.61
N VAL A 129 -0.24 -26.78 -1.35
CA VAL A 129 -0.04 -27.34 -0.03
C VAL A 129 1.27 -28.13 -0.02
N MET A 130 2.05 -28.00 1.08
CA MET A 130 3.21 -28.84 1.39
C MET A 130 3.02 -29.51 2.74
N ILE A 131 3.16 -30.84 2.78
CA ILE A 131 2.92 -31.69 3.96
C ILE A 131 4.18 -32.53 4.20
N PRO A 132 4.75 -32.61 5.42
CA PRO A 132 5.81 -33.57 5.69
C PRO A 132 5.25 -35.00 5.71
N ASP A 133 6.02 -35.95 5.18
CA ASP A 133 5.61 -37.35 5.01
C ASP A 133 5.23 -38.01 6.36
N SER A 134 5.90 -37.66 7.44
CA SER A 134 5.62 -38.19 8.78
C SER A 134 4.20 -37.85 9.28
N LEU A 135 3.58 -36.80 8.75
CA LEU A 135 2.21 -36.42 9.07
C LEU A 135 1.15 -37.03 8.14
N ILE A 136 1.56 -37.79 7.13
CA ILE A 136 0.67 -38.62 6.31
C ILE A 136 0.12 -39.81 7.10
N LEU A 137 0.97 -40.32 8.01
CA LEU A 137 0.61 -41.50 8.81
C LEU A 137 -0.46 -41.15 9.85
N PRO A 138 -1.42 -42.08 10.10
CA PRO A 138 -2.40 -41.89 11.13
C PRO A 138 -1.77 -41.95 12.52
N GLU A 139 -2.34 -41.18 13.43
CA GLU A 139 -2.00 -41.27 14.85
C GLU A 139 -2.43 -42.64 15.37
N PRO A 140 -1.56 -43.39 16.07
CA PRO A 140 -1.93 -44.69 16.61
C PRO A 140 -2.95 -44.56 17.74
N GLU A 141 -3.91 -45.46 17.80
CA GLU A 141 -4.93 -45.51 18.86
C GLU A 141 -4.33 -45.88 20.20
N GLU A 142 -3.37 -46.80 20.22
CA GLU A 142 -2.71 -47.28 21.41
C GLU A 142 -1.57 -46.37 21.87
N LYS A 143 -1.49 -46.11 23.17
CA LYS A 143 -0.36 -45.38 23.73
C LYS A 143 0.91 -46.19 23.65
N GLY A 144 2.03 -45.57 23.28
CA GLY A 144 3.33 -46.22 23.19
C GLY A 144 3.56 -47.04 21.91
N VAL A 145 2.63 -47.05 20.99
CA VAL A 145 2.79 -47.62 19.65
C VAL A 145 3.17 -46.53 18.68
N LEU A 146 3.97 -46.88 17.69
CA LEU A 146 4.30 -46.01 16.54
C LEU A 146 3.73 -46.63 15.26
N THR A 147 3.15 -45.83 14.40
CA THR A 147 2.86 -46.19 13.01
C THR A 147 4.04 -45.83 12.15
N ALA A 148 4.44 -46.72 11.23
CA ALA A 148 5.58 -46.48 10.34
C ALA A 148 5.26 -46.84 8.89
N ALA A 149 5.75 -46.06 7.94
CA ALA A 149 5.78 -46.39 6.52
C ALA A 149 7.02 -45.81 5.84
N LEU A 150 7.45 -46.46 4.77
CA LEU A 150 8.58 -46.04 3.97
C LEU A 150 8.12 -44.99 2.93
N PHE A 151 8.74 -43.85 2.91
CA PHE A 151 8.58 -42.83 1.89
C PHE A 151 9.95 -42.53 1.25
N GLY A 152 10.14 -42.99 -0.01
CA GLY A 152 11.45 -42.92 -0.64
C GLY A 152 12.49 -43.76 0.10
N ALA A 153 13.55 -43.12 0.61
CA ALA A 153 14.61 -43.75 1.37
C ALA A 153 14.41 -43.71 2.90
N ASP A 154 13.48 -42.85 3.38
CA ASP A 154 13.28 -42.60 4.79
C ASP A 154 12.07 -43.33 5.33
N LEU A 155 12.17 -43.79 6.58
CA LEU A 155 11.06 -44.36 7.34
C LEU A 155 10.37 -43.27 8.16
N ALA A 156 9.16 -42.91 7.78
CA ALA A 156 8.33 -42.03 8.56
C ALA A 156 7.76 -42.76 9.77
N LEU A 157 7.78 -42.11 10.92
CA LEU A 157 7.29 -42.60 12.20
C LEU A 157 6.28 -41.63 12.78
N ARG A 158 5.13 -42.16 13.22
CA ARG A 158 4.04 -41.38 13.80
C ARG A 158 3.59 -42.00 15.13
N GLY A 159 3.62 -41.21 16.18
CA GLY A 159 3.02 -41.47 17.47
C GLY A 159 1.97 -40.43 17.82
N ARG A 160 1.44 -40.42 19.05
CA ARG A 160 0.44 -39.41 19.48
C ARG A 160 0.96 -37.97 19.41
N GLU A 161 2.18 -37.76 19.93
CA GLU A 161 2.86 -36.45 19.94
C GLU A 161 4.26 -36.57 19.38
N LEU A 162 4.44 -37.46 18.43
CA LEU A 162 5.69 -37.69 17.73
C LEU A 162 5.40 -37.85 16.23
N ALA A 163 6.10 -37.10 15.43
CA ALA A 163 6.13 -37.31 13.98
C ALA A 163 7.51 -36.89 13.47
N LEU A 164 8.19 -37.81 12.81
CA LEU A 164 9.51 -37.58 12.24
C LEU A 164 9.77 -38.64 11.16
N SER A 165 10.74 -38.39 10.32
CA SER A 165 11.26 -39.34 9.34
C SER A 165 12.75 -39.51 9.55
N VAL A 166 13.21 -40.73 9.48
CA VAL A 166 14.63 -41.10 9.71
C VAL A 166 15.06 -42.16 8.72
N GLN A 167 16.35 -42.30 8.56
CA GLN A 167 16.91 -43.45 7.87
C GLN A 167 16.48 -44.75 8.56
N PRO A 168 16.16 -45.81 7.85
CA PRO A 168 15.60 -47.05 8.42
C PRO A 168 16.48 -47.70 9.51
N ASP A 169 17.80 -47.57 9.43
CA ASP A 169 18.78 -48.08 10.42
C ASP A 169 18.72 -47.31 11.76
N LEU A 170 18.26 -46.05 11.77
CA LEU A 170 18.09 -45.25 12.97
C LEU A 170 16.71 -45.43 13.63
N ALA A 171 15.77 -46.08 12.94
CA ALA A 171 14.38 -46.19 13.37
C ALA A 171 14.22 -46.93 14.70
N GLU A 172 15.02 -47.98 14.95
CA GLU A 172 14.99 -48.74 16.22
C GLU A 172 15.45 -47.89 17.39
N ALA A 173 16.51 -47.12 17.24
CA ALA A 173 17.00 -46.20 18.25
C ALA A 173 15.96 -45.14 18.60
N VAL A 174 15.29 -44.59 17.60
CA VAL A 174 14.22 -43.58 17.76
C VAL A 174 12.95 -44.20 18.34
N ALA A 175 12.62 -45.41 17.98
CA ALA A 175 11.48 -46.12 18.56
C ALA A 175 11.67 -46.34 20.07
N ALA A 176 12.93 -46.43 20.55
CA ALA A 176 13.25 -46.54 21.97
C ALA A 176 12.42 -47.64 22.69
N GLY A 177 12.36 -48.82 22.08
CA GLY A 177 11.62 -49.98 22.62
C GLY A 177 10.09 -49.92 22.47
N ARG A 178 9.54 -48.88 21.85
CA ARG A 178 8.09 -48.82 21.52
C ARG A 178 7.75 -49.78 20.38
N ALA A 179 6.56 -50.35 20.46
CA ALA A 179 6.05 -51.20 19.38
C ALA A 179 5.86 -50.37 18.07
N VAL A 180 6.31 -50.90 16.94
CA VAL A 180 6.19 -50.24 15.67
C VAL A 180 5.28 -51.05 14.75
N LYS A 181 4.14 -50.48 14.38
CA LYS A 181 3.19 -51.03 13.37
C LYS A 181 3.59 -50.50 12.00
N ARG A 182 4.19 -51.36 11.18
CA ARG A 182 4.57 -51.01 9.81
C ARG A 182 3.39 -51.14 8.84
N ILE A 183 3.24 -50.13 7.99
CA ILE A 183 2.34 -50.13 6.86
C ILE A 183 3.17 -50.42 5.61
N GLU A 184 3.08 -51.61 5.08
CA GLU A 184 3.93 -52.06 3.95
C GLU A 184 3.12 -52.14 2.64
N ARG A 185 1.79 -52.17 2.71
CA ARG A 185 0.94 -52.29 1.53
C ARG A 185 0.85 -50.95 0.82
N THR A 186 1.22 -50.98 -0.46
CA THR A 186 1.17 -49.80 -1.34
C THR A 186 -0.22 -49.15 -1.42
N ASP A 187 -1.29 -49.99 -1.49
CA ASP A 187 -2.69 -49.51 -1.56
C ASP A 187 -3.12 -48.82 -0.25
N GLU A 188 -2.56 -49.21 0.89
CA GLU A 188 -2.82 -48.57 2.16
C GLU A 188 -2.07 -47.23 2.28
N VAL A 189 -0.81 -47.19 1.84
CA VAL A 189 -0.02 -45.96 1.79
C VAL A 189 -0.67 -44.93 0.84
N GLU A 190 -1.13 -45.37 -0.36
CA GLU A 190 -1.82 -44.48 -1.29
C GLU A 190 -3.13 -43.92 -0.72
N ARG A 191 -3.89 -44.71 0.04
CA ARG A 191 -5.10 -44.23 0.72
C ARG A 191 -4.77 -43.15 1.79
N LEU A 192 -3.68 -43.32 2.53
CA LEU A 192 -3.24 -42.34 3.50
C LEU A 192 -2.77 -41.07 2.83
N LEU A 193 -2.02 -41.19 1.73
CA LEU A 193 -1.61 -40.05 0.91
C LEU A 193 -2.84 -39.29 0.38
N ALA A 194 -3.83 -39.99 -0.14
CA ALA A 194 -5.07 -39.40 -0.63
C ALA A 194 -5.85 -38.69 0.47
N ALA A 195 -5.97 -39.31 1.65
CA ALA A 195 -6.64 -38.72 2.81
C ALA A 195 -5.96 -37.42 3.26
N ALA A 196 -4.62 -37.42 3.33
CA ALA A 196 -3.85 -36.23 3.67
C ALA A 196 -3.92 -35.12 2.60
N ALA A 197 -4.02 -35.50 1.32
CA ALA A 197 -4.20 -34.53 0.23
C ALA A 197 -5.58 -33.86 0.28
N LEU A 198 -6.63 -34.59 0.67
CA LEU A 198 -7.97 -34.04 0.85
C LEU A 198 -8.03 -33.12 2.09
N ASN A 199 -7.51 -33.60 3.21
CA ASN A 199 -7.55 -32.90 4.50
C ASN A 199 -6.14 -32.79 5.09
N PRO A 200 -5.33 -31.83 4.63
CA PRO A 200 -3.96 -31.68 5.06
C PRO A 200 -3.88 -31.33 6.56
N PRO A 201 -3.14 -32.11 7.37
CA PRO A 201 -3.00 -31.84 8.81
C PRO A 201 -2.26 -30.52 9.06
N ILE A 202 -1.41 -30.12 8.13
CA ILE A 202 -0.66 -28.87 8.14
C ILE A 202 -0.30 -28.47 6.71
N ASN A 203 -0.06 -27.17 6.49
CA ASN A 203 0.47 -26.67 5.23
C ASN A 203 1.71 -25.81 5.50
N LEU A 204 2.89 -26.31 5.21
CA LEU A 204 4.16 -25.61 5.44
C LEU A 204 4.25 -24.26 4.72
N LEU A 205 3.51 -24.08 3.63
CA LEU A 205 3.44 -22.80 2.90
C LEU A 205 2.64 -21.72 3.63
N ALA A 206 1.82 -22.09 4.62
CA ALA A 206 1.00 -21.14 5.37
C ALA A 206 1.83 -20.24 6.32
N GLY A 207 3.04 -20.65 6.69
CA GLY A 207 3.92 -19.91 7.61
C GLY A 207 4.93 -18.98 6.94
N GLY A 208 5.29 -19.23 5.70
CA GLY A 208 5.96 -18.22 4.89
C GLY A 208 4.93 -17.13 4.68
N GLY A 209 5.17 -15.94 5.33
CA GLY A 209 4.23 -14.84 5.27
C GLY A 209 3.63 -14.80 3.87
N ARG A 210 2.35 -15.10 3.82
CA ARG A 210 1.61 -15.24 2.57
C ARG A 210 2.14 -14.13 1.69
N ARG A 211 3.05 -14.45 0.74
CA ARG A 211 3.08 -13.62 -0.45
C ARG A 211 1.62 -13.68 -0.85
N VAL A 212 0.90 -12.70 -0.39
CA VAL A 212 -0.39 -12.38 -0.93
C VAL A 212 -0.06 -12.44 -2.40
N GLU A 213 -0.48 -13.51 -3.09
CA GLU A 213 -0.74 -13.36 -4.49
C GLU A 213 -1.54 -12.09 -4.47
N ALA A 214 -0.85 -11.00 -4.77
CA ALA A 214 -1.44 -9.70 -4.75
C ALA A 214 -2.63 -9.91 -5.65
N ASP A 215 -3.79 -10.01 -5.00
CA ASP A 215 -5.04 -10.26 -5.71
C ASP A 215 -4.97 -9.27 -6.85
N ARG A 216 -4.72 -9.77 -8.06
CA ARG A 216 -4.51 -8.91 -9.24
C ARG A 216 -5.70 -7.96 -9.39
N ARG A 217 -6.84 -8.31 -8.77
CA ARG A 217 -7.98 -7.41 -8.63
C ARG A 217 -7.76 -6.36 -7.54
N GLY A 218 -7.19 -6.71 -6.39
CA GLY A 218 -6.84 -5.75 -5.33
C GLY A 218 -5.72 -4.80 -5.78
N TRP A 219 -4.69 -5.33 -6.46
CA TRP A 219 -3.63 -4.52 -7.05
C TRP A 219 -4.15 -3.58 -8.16
N LYS A 220 -5.05 -4.06 -9.03
CA LYS A 220 -5.71 -3.21 -10.05
C LYS A 220 -6.55 -2.11 -9.39
N ARG A 221 -7.24 -2.38 -8.30
CA ARG A 221 -7.99 -1.38 -7.54
C ARG A 221 -7.07 -0.39 -6.83
N ALA A 222 -6.00 -0.86 -6.20
CA ALA A 222 -4.99 0.00 -5.58
C ALA A 222 -4.26 0.87 -6.63
N ALA A 223 -3.90 0.32 -7.77
CA ALA A 223 -3.31 1.06 -8.88
C ALA A 223 -4.29 2.07 -9.49
N ALA A 224 -5.58 1.73 -9.61
CA ALA A 224 -6.62 2.65 -10.07
C ALA A 224 -6.84 3.80 -9.07
N LEU A 225 -6.83 3.53 -7.77
CA LEU A 225 -6.92 4.55 -6.72
C LEU A 225 -5.67 5.45 -6.69
N ALA A 226 -4.47 4.87 -6.85
CA ALA A 226 -3.23 5.64 -6.94
C ALA A 226 -3.21 6.52 -8.20
N ALA A 227 -3.66 6.00 -9.34
CA ALA A 227 -3.81 6.78 -10.58
C ALA A 227 -4.84 7.91 -10.40
N ALA A 228 -5.97 7.66 -9.75
CA ALA A 228 -6.98 8.68 -9.45
C ALA A 228 -6.43 9.77 -8.52
N LEU A 229 -5.60 9.42 -7.53
CA LEU A 229 -4.94 10.37 -6.63
C LEU A 229 -3.90 11.25 -7.36
N ILE A 230 -3.19 10.72 -8.35
CA ILE A 230 -2.21 11.47 -9.15
C ILE A 230 -2.92 12.35 -10.17
N VAL A 231 -4.01 11.88 -10.78
CA VAL A 231 -4.76 12.61 -11.82
C VAL A 231 -5.69 13.67 -11.23
N SER A 232 -6.19 13.47 -9.99
CA SER A 232 -7.11 14.40 -9.32
C SER A 232 -6.56 15.84 -9.21
N PRO A 233 -5.32 16.10 -8.73
CA PRO A 233 -4.80 17.47 -8.68
C PRO A 233 -4.59 18.06 -10.08
N LEU A 234 -4.26 17.24 -11.09
CA LEU A 234 -4.08 17.69 -12.46
C LEU A 234 -5.42 18.13 -13.09
N ILE A 235 -6.51 17.44 -12.81
CA ILE A 235 -7.85 17.83 -13.23
C ILE A 235 -8.28 19.13 -12.54
N LEU A 236 -7.99 19.26 -11.22
CA LEU A 236 -8.30 20.48 -10.47
C LEU A 236 -7.51 21.70 -10.98
N THR A 237 -6.23 21.53 -11.30
CA THR A 237 -5.41 22.63 -11.87
C THR A 237 -5.86 23.01 -13.28
N LEU A 238 -6.23 22.03 -14.13
CA LEU A 238 -6.79 22.30 -15.45
C LEU A 238 -8.17 23.01 -15.35
N ALA A 239 -9.01 22.59 -14.43
CA ALA A 239 -10.31 23.23 -14.20
C ALA A 239 -10.14 24.66 -13.65
N ALA A 240 -9.18 24.89 -12.75
CA ALA A 240 -8.85 26.21 -12.23
C ALA A 240 -8.32 27.13 -13.36
N ALA A 241 -7.37 26.64 -14.17
CA ALA A 241 -6.83 27.40 -15.31
C ALA A 241 -7.92 27.76 -16.34
N GLY A 242 -8.81 26.82 -16.66
CA GLY A 242 -9.96 27.08 -17.54
C GLY A 242 -10.94 28.10 -16.96
N HIS A 243 -11.14 28.06 -15.64
CA HIS A 243 -12.00 29.03 -14.94
C HIS A 243 -11.37 30.43 -14.91
N ASP A 244 -10.06 30.53 -14.69
CA ASP A 244 -9.34 31.81 -14.69
C ASP A 244 -9.31 32.43 -16.10
N GLU A 245 -9.13 31.62 -17.13
CA GLU A 245 -9.18 32.09 -18.53
C GLU A 245 -10.59 32.57 -18.90
N TRP A 246 -11.64 31.88 -18.43
CA TRP A 246 -13.01 32.32 -18.65
C TRP A 246 -13.31 33.64 -17.91
N ARG A 247 -12.84 33.78 -16.65
CA ARG A 247 -12.97 35.02 -15.88
C ARG A 247 -12.19 36.17 -16.53
N ALA A 248 -10.98 35.91 -17.02
CA ALA A 248 -10.21 36.93 -17.73
C ALA A 248 -10.96 37.47 -18.96
N ARG A 249 -11.51 36.58 -19.78
CA ARG A 249 -12.33 36.97 -20.95
C ARG A 249 -13.62 37.69 -20.57
N ASP A 250 -14.26 37.31 -19.48
CA ASP A 250 -15.48 37.98 -18.98
C ASP A 250 -15.18 39.39 -18.47
N THR A 251 -14.07 39.58 -17.75
CA THR A 251 -13.61 40.90 -17.29
C THR A 251 -13.20 41.79 -18.48
N GLU A 252 -12.51 41.25 -19.47
CA GLU A 252 -12.12 41.96 -20.68
C GLU A 252 -13.36 42.42 -21.48
N ASN A 253 -14.31 41.55 -21.68
CA ASN A 253 -15.60 41.88 -22.36
C ASN A 253 -16.39 42.93 -21.56
N ARG A 254 -16.39 42.88 -20.24
CA ARG A 254 -17.07 43.91 -19.40
C ARG A 254 -16.35 45.25 -19.47
N ALA A 255 -15.01 45.27 -19.47
CA ALA A 255 -14.20 46.47 -19.60
C ALA A 255 -14.43 47.12 -20.98
N GLU A 256 -14.43 46.31 -22.06
CA GLU A 256 -14.71 46.78 -23.40
C GLU A 256 -16.14 47.35 -23.53
N ALA A 257 -17.13 46.69 -22.97
CA ALA A 257 -18.51 47.17 -22.98
C ALA A 257 -18.69 48.47 -22.12
N ALA A 258 -17.91 48.64 -21.04
CA ALA A 258 -17.91 49.84 -20.27
C ALA A 258 -17.24 51.00 -21.01
N ALA A 259 -16.09 50.75 -21.64
CA ALA A 259 -15.36 51.73 -22.45
C ALA A 259 -16.23 52.27 -23.62
N ARG A 260 -16.92 51.36 -24.34
CA ARG A 260 -17.83 51.74 -25.44
C ARG A 260 -19.09 52.48 -24.96
N ARG A 261 -19.57 52.19 -23.74
CA ARG A 261 -20.67 52.96 -23.16
C ARG A 261 -20.27 54.39 -22.76
N ALA A 262 -19.06 54.52 -22.19
CA ALA A 262 -18.52 55.83 -21.78
C ALA A 262 -18.11 56.71 -23.01
N PHE A 263 -17.65 56.07 -24.07
CA PHE A 263 -17.18 56.74 -25.27
C PHE A 263 -17.83 56.13 -26.55
N PRO A 264 -19.08 56.48 -26.89
CA PRO A 264 -19.79 55.87 -28.02
C PRO A 264 -19.21 56.13 -29.39
N ASP A 265 -18.31 57.10 -29.53
CA ASP A 265 -17.64 57.54 -30.74
C ASP A 265 -16.35 56.76 -31.07
N ILE A 266 -15.98 55.76 -30.29
CA ILE A 266 -14.86 54.88 -30.57
C ILE A 266 -15.21 54.00 -31.78
N ALA A 267 -14.36 54.05 -32.82
CA ALA A 267 -14.59 53.34 -34.08
C ALA A 267 -14.75 51.81 -33.88
N PRO A 268 -15.68 51.14 -34.61
CA PRO A 268 -15.80 49.70 -34.57
C PRO A 268 -14.50 49.03 -35.03
N GLY A 269 -13.90 48.16 -34.19
CA GLY A 269 -12.64 47.47 -34.45
C GLY A 269 -11.41 48.08 -33.81
N ALA A 270 -11.50 49.23 -33.15
CA ALA A 270 -10.44 49.76 -32.30
C ALA A 270 -10.51 49.12 -30.92
N ASP A 271 -9.34 48.98 -30.25
CA ASP A 271 -9.26 48.57 -28.85
C ASP A 271 -9.90 49.65 -27.99
N ALA A 272 -11.14 49.40 -27.59
CA ALA A 272 -11.96 50.38 -26.89
C ALA A 272 -11.41 50.72 -25.50
N VAL A 273 -10.76 49.76 -24.83
CA VAL A 273 -10.16 49.95 -23.51
C VAL A 273 -8.91 50.83 -23.61
N ALA A 274 -8.01 50.53 -24.56
CA ALA A 274 -6.80 51.34 -24.78
C ALA A 274 -7.12 52.77 -25.21
N GLU A 275 -8.12 52.99 -26.06
CA GLU A 275 -8.55 54.31 -26.52
C GLU A 275 -9.24 55.11 -25.40
N ALA A 276 -10.11 54.46 -24.59
CA ALA A 276 -10.73 55.08 -23.43
C ALA A 276 -9.66 55.50 -22.39
N THR A 277 -8.70 54.61 -22.12
CA THR A 277 -7.59 54.90 -21.18
C THR A 277 -6.76 56.11 -21.69
N ARG A 278 -6.47 56.18 -23.00
CA ARG A 278 -5.71 57.30 -23.59
C ARG A 278 -6.47 58.61 -23.48
N ARG A 279 -7.80 58.61 -23.71
CA ARG A 279 -8.64 59.82 -23.56
C ARG A 279 -8.78 60.27 -22.13
N LEU A 280 -8.89 59.34 -21.19
CA LEU A 280 -8.92 59.61 -19.77
C LEU A 280 -7.58 60.19 -19.26
N SER A 281 -6.45 59.68 -19.78
CA SER A 281 -5.11 60.21 -19.41
C SER A 281 -4.77 61.55 -20.12
N ALA A 282 -5.44 61.89 -21.23
CA ALA A 282 -5.29 63.15 -21.94
C ALA A 282 -6.26 64.26 -21.41
N ALA A 283 -7.21 63.92 -20.53
CA ALA A 283 -8.07 64.91 -19.89
C ALA A 283 -7.25 65.78 -18.95
N PRO A 284 -7.46 67.11 -18.88
CA PRO A 284 -6.69 68.00 -18.01
C PRO A 284 -6.75 67.55 -16.57
N SER A 285 -5.55 67.34 -16.00
CA SER A 285 -5.29 66.77 -14.66
C SER A 285 -5.76 67.72 -13.55
N GLY A 286 -7.03 67.64 -13.24
CA GLY A 286 -7.64 68.42 -12.20
C GLY A 286 -8.87 67.71 -11.64
N GLY A 287 -8.70 66.55 -11.03
CA GLY A 287 -9.83 65.83 -10.51
C GLY A 287 -9.49 64.63 -9.66
N ALA A 288 -10.50 64.12 -9.01
CA ALA A 288 -10.47 62.99 -8.09
C ALA A 288 -9.74 61.74 -8.64
N ALA A 289 -9.78 61.51 -9.98
CA ALA A 289 -9.08 60.39 -10.60
C ALA A 289 -7.55 60.50 -10.51
N ALA A 290 -6.98 61.71 -10.68
CA ALA A 290 -5.53 61.92 -10.53
C ALA A 290 -5.12 61.81 -9.05
N ALA A 291 -5.96 62.28 -8.12
CA ALA A 291 -5.75 62.18 -6.68
C ALA A 291 -5.79 60.66 -6.22
N ALA A 292 -6.72 59.91 -6.72
CA ALA A 292 -6.82 58.46 -6.45
C ALA A 292 -5.60 57.72 -7.00
N ALA A 293 -5.19 58.00 -8.25
CA ALA A 293 -3.99 57.37 -8.85
C ALA A 293 -2.70 57.70 -8.09
N ALA A 294 -2.55 58.95 -7.63
CA ALA A 294 -1.42 59.34 -6.80
C ALA A 294 -1.41 58.61 -5.47
N LEU A 295 -2.60 58.42 -4.85
CA LEU A 295 -2.73 57.70 -3.58
C LEU A 295 -2.36 56.22 -3.75
N PHE A 296 -2.84 55.54 -4.76
CA PHE A 296 -2.46 54.15 -5.05
C PHE A 296 -0.95 54.01 -5.20
N ALA A 297 -0.33 54.85 -5.99
CA ALA A 297 1.12 54.82 -6.17
C ALA A 297 1.92 55.20 -4.90
N ALA A 298 1.36 55.99 -4.00
CA ALA A 298 1.96 56.28 -2.71
C ALA A 298 1.87 55.10 -1.74
N VAL A 299 0.71 54.46 -1.63
CA VAL A 299 0.48 53.24 -0.82
C VAL A 299 1.40 52.11 -1.28
N GLU A 300 1.52 51.89 -2.60
CA GLU A 300 2.42 50.85 -3.15
C GLU A 300 3.92 51.13 -2.85
N SER A 301 4.29 52.38 -2.65
CA SER A 301 5.67 52.73 -2.36
C SER A 301 6.08 52.62 -0.87
N VAL A 302 5.14 52.39 0.04
CA VAL A 302 5.36 52.24 1.48
C VAL A 302 5.13 50.81 1.90
N GLU A 303 6.15 50.12 2.34
CA GLU A 303 6.11 48.71 2.72
C GLU A 303 5.19 48.49 3.93
N GLY A 304 4.18 47.62 3.80
CA GLY A 304 3.20 47.33 4.85
C GLY A 304 2.01 48.27 4.92
N ALA A 305 1.87 49.21 3.98
CA ALA A 305 0.67 50.03 3.85
C ALA A 305 -0.37 49.33 2.96
N GLU A 306 -1.59 49.26 3.42
CA GLU A 306 -2.73 48.66 2.73
C GLU A 306 -3.86 49.70 2.59
N LEU A 307 -4.49 49.76 1.42
CA LEU A 307 -5.67 50.61 1.19
C LEU A 307 -6.93 49.80 1.41
N ASP A 308 -7.65 50.09 2.46
CA ASP A 308 -8.89 49.36 2.82
C ASP A 308 -10.12 49.85 2.08
N SER A 309 -10.26 51.17 1.96
CA SER A 309 -11.36 51.77 1.23
C SER A 309 -10.99 53.08 0.55
N LEU A 310 -11.65 53.36 -0.56
CA LEU A 310 -11.52 54.65 -1.28
C LEU A 310 -12.93 55.13 -1.65
N THR A 311 -13.23 56.39 -1.23
CA THR A 311 -14.46 57.06 -1.59
C THR A 311 -14.13 58.38 -2.29
N VAL A 312 -14.85 58.59 -3.40
CA VAL A 312 -14.73 59.85 -4.19
C VAL A 312 -16.05 60.59 -4.08
N ASP A 313 -16.00 61.78 -3.57
CA ASP A 313 -17.17 62.67 -3.44
C ASP A 313 -16.89 64.04 -4.06
N GLU A 314 -17.85 64.96 -3.98
CA GLU A 314 -17.74 66.35 -4.48
C GLU A 314 -16.67 67.14 -3.74
N ALA A 315 -16.25 66.73 -2.52
CA ALA A 315 -15.27 67.38 -1.69
C ALA A 315 -13.85 66.84 -1.91
N GLY A 316 -13.66 65.80 -2.72
CA GLY A 316 -12.37 65.19 -3.06
C GLY A 316 -12.26 63.68 -2.90
N VAL A 317 -11.10 63.17 -2.66
CA VAL A 317 -10.82 61.75 -2.43
C VAL A 317 -10.56 61.51 -0.96
N ARG A 318 -11.31 60.55 -0.38
CA ARG A 318 -11.15 60.10 0.99
C ARG A 318 -10.82 58.61 0.97
N ALA A 319 -9.89 58.21 1.83
CA ALA A 319 -9.48 56.81 1.87
C ALA A 319 -9.16 56.38 3.30
N THR A 320 -9.35 55.09 3.55
CA THR A 320 -8.86 54.44 4.78
C THR A 320 -7.63 53.64 4.44
N VAL A 321 -6.53 53.89 5.14
CA VAL A 321 -5.23 53.24 4.94
C VAL A 321 -4.78 52.60 6.24
N THR A 322 -4.41 51.31 6.18
CA THR A 322 -3.82 50.57 7.31
C THR A 322 -2.33 50.43 7.10
N TYR A 323 -1.54 50.67 8.14
CA TYR A 323 -0.07 50.58 8.10
C TYR A 323 0.51 50.12 9.44
N ALA A 324 1.80 49.71 9.45
CA ALA A 324 2.39 49.03 10.59
C ALA A 324 2.81 49.99 11.71
N ALA A 325 3.25 51.23 11.38
CA ALA A 325 3.76 52.19 12.35
C ALA A 325 3.39 53.64 11.98
N TYR A 326 3.27 54.50 12.97
CA TYR A 326 2.98 55.93 12.75
C TYR A 326 3.93 56.63 11.79
N GLN A 327 5.19 56.16 11.68
CA GLN A 327 6.18 56.72 10.75
C GLN A 327 5.83 56.48 9.28
N ASP A 328 5.00 55.48 8.99
CA ASP A 328 4.56 55.15 7.63
C ASP A 328 3.60 56.20 7.09
N LEU A 329 2.87 56.90 7.95
CA LEU A 329 2.02 58.02 7.55
C LEU A 329 2.83 59.21 7.03
N ASP A 330 3.97 59.49 7.65
CA ASP A 330 4.89 60.55 7.20
C ASP A 330 5.48 60.18 5.82
N ALA A 331 5.80 58.89 5.60
CA ALA A 331 6.29 58.40 4.32
C ALA A 331 5.20 58.50 3.21
N LEU A 332 3.96 58.19 3.55
CA LEU A 332 2.82 58.37 2.64
C LEU A 332 2.59 59.84 2.29
N GLN A 333 2.67 60.74 3.26
CA GLN A 333 2.53 62.17 3.04
C GLN A 333 3.66 62.71 2.13
N GLN A 334 4.90 62.28 2.33
CA GLN A 334 6.03 62.63 1.46
C GLN A 334 5.87 62.10 0.05
N ALA A 335 5.41 60.84 -0.08
CA ALA A 335 5.17 60.26 -1.40
C ALA A 335 4.05 60.97 -2.18
N MET A 336 3.04 61.45 -1.50
CA MET A 336 1.97 62.27 -2.08
C MET A 336 2.42 63.70 -2.42
N ALA A 337 3.21 64.32 -1.55
CA ALA A 337 3.81 65.66 -1.80
C ALA A 337 4.74 65.65 -3.01
N ALA A 338 5.53 64.59 -3.20
CA ALA A 338 6.39 64.41 -4.37
C ALA A 338 5.60 64.35 -5.71
N ARG A 339 4.30 64.03 -5.62
CA ARG A 339 3.36 63.98 -6.77
C ARG A 339 2.50 65.24 -6.89
N GLY A 340 2.75 66.25 -6.09
CA GLY A 340 2.04 67.52 -6.12
C GLY A 340 0.66 67.44 -5.46
N MET A 341 0.43 66.49 -4.56
CA MET A 341 -0.80 66.30 -3.83
C MET A 341 -0.55 66.45 -2.32
N SER A 342 -1.56 66.90 -1.58
CA SER A 342 -1.52 66.95 -0.10
C SER A 342 -2.34 65.79 0.46
N LEU A 343 -1.79 65.11 1.48
CA LEU A 343 -2.46 64.11 2.28
C LEU A 343 -2.71 64.65 3.68
N THR A 344 -3.96 64.71 4.07
CA THR A 344 -4.36 65.17 5.44
C THR A 344 -4.98 63.98 6.17
N ASP A 345 -4.53 63.78 7.40
CA ASP A 345 -5.11 62.80 8.31
C ASP A 345 -6.31 63.38 9.01
N ASP A 346 -7.47 62.77 8.85
CA ASP A 346 -8.73 63.18 9.49
C ASP A 346 -8.97 62.44 10.82
N SER A 347 -8.50 61.18 10.94
CA SER A 347 -8.66 60.37 12.15
C SER A 347 -7.71 59.14 12.10
N THR A 348 -6.99 58.88 13.19
CA THR A 348 -6.12 57.73 13.33
C THR A 348 -6.50 56.93 14.57
N VAL A 349 -6.64 55.60 14.41
CA VAL A 349 -6.97 54.65 15.47
C VAL A 349 -5.95 53.53 15.48
N ASP A 350 -5.49 53.14 16.67
CA ASP A 350 -4.63 51.95 16.84
C ASP A 350 -5.59 50.72 17.07
N ASP A 351 -5.58 49.77 16.16
CA ASP A 351 -6.35 48.55 16.25
C ASP A 351 -5.40 47.33 16.18
N GLN A 352 -5.28 46.63 17.32
CA GLN A 352 -4.54 45.34 17.46
C GLN A 352 -3.06 45.41 16.98
N GLY A 353 -2.39 46.54 17.11
CA GLY A 353 -0.99 46.72 16.72
C GLY A 353 -0.80 47.09 15.25
N LYS A 354 -1.86 47.47 14.56
CA LYS A 354 -1.85 48.16 13.27
C LYS A 354 -2.51 49.55 13.43
N VAL A 355 -2.03 50.54 12.69
CA VAL A 355 -2.57 51.86 12.69
C VAL A 355 -3.49 52.06 11.49
N VAL A 356 -4.72 52.40 11.73
CA VAL A 356 -5.72 52.70 10.70
C VAL A 356 -5.98 54.19 10.67
N SER A 357 -5.75 54.83 9.52
CA SER A 357 -6.00 56.27 9.33
C SER A 357 -7.04 56.54 8.24
N GLU A 358 -7.97 57.41 8.50
CA GLU A 358 -8.79 58.03 7.46
C GLU A 358 -8.12 59.24 6.93
N VAL A 359 -7.77 59.24 5.66
CA VAL A 359 -6.98 60.29 4.98
C VAL A 359 -7.75 60.96 3.88
N ARG A 360 -7.54 62.25 3.70
CA ARG A 360 -8.11 63.05 2.63
C ARG A 360 -7.02 63.53 1.69
N VAL A 361 -7.27 63.37 0.40
CA VAL A 361 -6.36 63.85 -0.66
C VAL A 361 -6.86 65.14 -1.24
N GLY A 362 -6.04 66.18 -1.17
CA GLY A 362 -6.25 67.50 -1.76
C GLY A 362 -5.21 67.83 -2.84
N GLY A 363 -5.54 68.75 -3.77
CA GLY A 363 -4.53 69.32 -4.64
C GLY A 363 -3.60 70.23 -3.83
N ALA A 364 -2.27 70.19 -4.05
CA ALA A 364 -1.37 71.20 -3.51
C ALA A 364 -1.76 72.53 -4.11
N GLY A 365 -2.20 73.50 -3.27
CA GLY A 365 -2.57 74.81 -3.69
C GLY A 365 -1.41 75.65 -4.23
#